data_32485420aa6cb7d1694814502cb04a58
#
_entry.id   32485420aa6cb7d1694814502cb04a58
#
_cell.length_a   1.000
_cell.length_b   1.000
_cell.length_c   1.000
_cell.angle_alpha   90.00
_cell.angle_beta   90.00
_cell.angle_gamma   90.00
#
_symmetry.space_group_name_H-M   'P 1'
#
loop_
_entity.id
_entity.type
_entity.pdbx_description
1 polymer ?
#
loop_
_entity_poly.entity_id
_entity_poly.type
_entity_poly.pdbx_seq_one_letter_code
_entity_poly.pdbx_strand_id
1 'polypeptide(L)'
;MSQPLLSVNGLMMRFGGLLAVNNVNLELYPQEIVSLIGPNGAGKTTVFNCLTGFYKPTGGTILLRDQHLEGLPGQQIARMGVVRTFQHVRLFREMTVIENLLVAQHQQLKTGLFSGLLKTPSFRRAQSEALDRAATWLERIGLLEHANRQASNLAYGDQRRLEIARCMVTQPEILMLDEPAAGLNPK
;
A
#
# COMPACT_ATOMS: atom_id res chain seq x y z
N MET A 1 6.60 -26.43 9.42
CA MET A 1 6.85 -25.53 8.28
C MET A 1 5.93 -24.34 8.46
N SER A 2 6.44 -23.11 8.38
CA SER A 2 5.60 -21.92 8.49
C SER A 2 4.68 -21.84 7.27
N GLN A 3 3.42 -21.49 7.49
CA GLN A 3 2.46 -21.28 6.40
C GLN A 3 2.78 -19.98 5.66
N PRO A 4 2.72 -19.92 4.32
CA PRO A 4 2.95 -18.70 3.59
C PRO A 4 1.89 -17.65 3.93
N LEU A 5 2.30 -16.38 4.04
CA LEU A 5 1.42 -15.25 4.23
C LEU A 5 0.62 -14.95 2.94
N LEU A 6 1.31 -15.01 1.79
CA LEU A 6 0.69 -14.89 0.46
C LEU A 6 1.11 -16.09 -0.38
N SER A 7 0.15 -16.74 -1.02
CA SER A 7 0.37 -17.81 -1.98
C SER A 7 -0.31 -17.52 -3.31
N VAL A 8 0.43 -17.57 -4.38
CA VAL A 8 -0.05 -17.36 -5.75
C VAL A 8 0.24 -18.63 -6.54
N ASN A 9 -0.79 -19.25 -7.08
CA ASN A 9 -0.65 -20.51 -7.82
C ASN A 9 -1.24 -20.37 -9.22
N GLY A 10 -0.42 -20.61 -10.23
CA GLY A 10 -0.85 -20.65 -11.62
C GLY A 10 -1.45 -19.34 -12.13
N LEU A 11 -1.02 -18.17 -11.60
CA LEU A 11 -1.59 -16.88 -11.95
C LEU A 11 -1.50 -16.62 -13.45
N MET A 12 -2.63 -16.35 -14.07
CA MET A 12 -2.73 -15.99 -15.48
C MET A 12 -3.51 -14.69 -15.67
N MET A 13 -3.04 -13.84 -16.60
CA MET A 13 -3.76 -12.64 -17.01
C MET A 13 -3.67 -12.46 -18.51
N ARG A 14 -4.84 -12.38 -19.15
CA ARG A 14 -4.96 -12.20 -20.60
C ARG A 14 -5.76 -10.93 -20.90
N PHE A 15 -5.27 -10.14 -21.84
CA PHE A 15 -5.95 -8.96 -22.39
C PHE A 15 -6.28 -9.22 -23.86
N GLY A 16 -7.54 -9.62 -24.14
CA GLY A 16 -7.89 -10.07 -25.48
C GLY A 16 -7.00 -11.23 -25.94
N GLY A 17 -6.25 -11.04 -27.02
CA GLY A 17 -5.31 -12.04 -27.54
C GLY A 17 -3.96 -12.08 -26.83
N LEU A 18 -3.61 -11.06 -26.03
CA LEU A 18 -2.30 -10.95 -25.37
C LEU A 18 -2.30 -11.68 -24.02
N LEU A 19 -1.44 -12.67 -23.86
CA LEU A 19 -1.17 -13.31 -22.57
C LEU A 19 -0.07 -12.52 -21.84
N ALA A 20 -0.46 -11.65 -20.92
CA ALA A 20 0.45 -10.75 -20.21
C ALA A 20 1.13 -11.39 -18.98
N VAL A 21 0.46 -12.34 -18.34
CA VAL A 21 1.00 -13.16 -17.25
C VAL A 21 0.62 -14.60 -17.51
N ASN A 22 1.59 -15.51 -17.43
CA ASN A 22 1.40 -16.93 -17.73
C ASN A 22 1.97 -17.80 -16.61
N ASN A 23 1.10 -18.49 -15.89
CA ASN A 23 1.43 -19.51 -14.90
C ASN A 23 2.48 -19.07 -13.85
N VAL A 24 2.28 -17.87 -13.26
CA VAL A 24 3.18 -17.36 -12.21
C VAL A 24 2.82 -17.99 -10.88
N ASN A 25 3.83 -18.52 -10.21
CA ASN A 25 3.74 -19.07 -8.87
C ASN A 25 4.66 -18.28 -7.94
N LEU A 26 4.17 -17.91 -6.77
CA LEU A 26 4.89 -17.10 -5.78
C LEU A 26 4.40 -17.46 -4.38
N GLU A 27 5.32 -17.57 -3.45
CA GLU A 27 5.03 -17.63 -2.02
C GLU A 27 5.79 -16.52 -1.30
N LEU A 28 5.13 -15.90 -0.32
CA LEU A 28 5.71 -14.90 0.57
C LEU A 28 5.45 -15.31 2.00
N TYR A 29 6.51 -15.44 2.79
CA TYR A 29 6.42 -15.79 4.20
C TYR A 29 6.48 -14.53 5.09
N PRO A 30 6.03 -14.60 6.36
CA PRO A 30 6.17 -13.50 7.30
C PRO A 30 7.63 -13.07 7.45
N GLN A 31 7.89 -11.75 7.47
CA GLN A 31 9.21 -11.14 7.59
C GLN A 31 10.17 -11.42 6.41
N GLU A 32 9.64 -11.86 5.29
CA GLU A 32 10.39 -12.10 4.07
C GLU A 32 10.30 -10.91 3.11
N ILE A 33 11.35 -10.70 2.33
CA ILE A 33 11.39 -9.75 1.22
C ILE A 33 11.54 -10.53 -0.08
N VAL A 34 10.53 -10.44 -0.95
CA VAL A 34 10.55 -11.07 -2.27
C VAL A 34 10.64 -9.99 -3.35
N SER A 35 11.53 -10.17 -4.32
CA SER A 35 11.71 -9.27 -5.44
C SER A 35 11.23 -9.90 -6.74
N LEU A 36 10.34 -9.19 -7.46
CA LEU A 36 9.90 -9.57 -8.79
C LEU A 36 10.78 -8.85 -9.84
N ILE A 37 11.69 -9.59 -10.46
CA ILE A 37 12.68 -9.06 -11.40
C ILE A 37 12.35 -9.49 -12.83
N GLY A 38 12.57 -8.59 -13.79
CA GLY A 38 12.37 -8.87 -15.22
C GLY A 38 12.44 -7.59 -16.06
N PRO A 39 12.58 -7.71 -17.40
CA PRO A 39 12.63 -6.57 -18.30
C PRO A 39 11.32 -5.77 -18.31
N ASN A 40 11.35 -4.58 -18.93
CA ASN A 40 10.13 -3.82 -19.16
C ASN A 40 9.19 -4.61 -20.08
N GLY A 41 7.89 -4.60 -19.76
CA GLY A 41 6.89 -5.39 -20.47
C GLY A 41 6.76 -6.85 -20.03
N ALA A 42 7.59 -7.36 -19.10
CA ALA A 42 7.51 -8.73 -18.60
C ALA A 42 6.27 -9.04 -17.72
N GLY A 43 5.34 -8.11 -17.58
CA GLY A 43 4.10 -8.34 -16.80
C GLY A 43 4.20 -8.06 -15.30
N LYS A 44 5.32 -7.53 -14.78
CA LYS A 44 5.50 -7.24 -13.33
C LYS A 44 4.35 -6.41 -12.77
N THR A 45 4.06 -5.26 -13.37
CA THR A 45 2.95 -4.38 -12.96
C THR A 45 1.60 -5.07 -13.08
N THR A 46 1.42 -5.96 -14.07
CA THR A 46 0.20 -6.77 -14.21
C THR A 46 0.03 -7.73 -13.04
N VAL A 47 1.10 -8.39 -12.59
CA VAL A 47 1.07 -9.23 -11.37
C VAL A 47 0.66 -8.38 -10.17
N PHE A 48 1.31 -7.24 -9.93
CA PHE A 48 0.92 -6.32 -8.84
C PHE A 48 -0.56 -5.88 -8.93
N ASN A 49 -1.05 -5.61 -10.15
CA ASN A 49 -2.44 -5.23 -10.37
C ASN A 49 -3.42 -6.37 -10.03
N CYS A 50 -3.06 -7.62 -10.32
CA CYS A 50 -3.85 -8.78 -9.93
C CYS A 50 -3.85 -8.96 -8.39
N LEU A 51 -2.69 -8.85 -7.73
CA LEU A 51 -2.55 -9.01 -6.29
C LEU A 51 -3.28 -7.93 -5.50
N THR A 52 -3.46 -6.74 -6.07
CA THR A 52 -4.12 -5.60 -5.43
C THR A 52 -5.55 -5.35 -5.90
N GLY A 53 -6.13 -6.27 -6.70
CA GLY A 53 -7.52 -6.21 -7.15
C GLY A 53 -7.83 -5.16 -8.20
N PHE A 54 -6.81 -4.57 -8.84
CA PHE A 54 -7.00 -3.70 -10.01
C PHE A 54 -7.44 -4.51 -11.25
N TYR A 55 -6.90 -5.73 -11.38
CA TYR A 55 -7.32 -6.67 -12.40
C TYR A 55 -7.81 -7.95 -11.76
N LYS A 56 -8.93 -8.47 -12.27
CA LYS A 56 -9.36 -9.82 -11.96
C LYS A 56 -8.54 -10.77 -12.83
N PRO A 57 -7.73 -11.68 -12.27
CA PRO A 57 -6.96 -12.64 -13.06
C PRO A 57 -7.88 -13.53 -13.91
N THR A 58 -7.39 -13.97 -15.06
CA THR A 58 -8.12 -14.88 -15.96
C THR A 58 -7.96 -16.34 -15.55
N GLY A 59 -7.02 -16.65 -14.67
CA GLY A 59 -6.80 -17.98 -14.11
C GLY A 59 -5.81 -17.94 -12.95
N GLY A 60 -5.74 -19.06 -12.23
CA GLY A 60 -4.93 -19.20 -11.02
C GLY A 60 -5.65 -18.73 -9.76
N THR A 61 -4.96 -18.86 -8.62
CA THR A 61 -5.47 -18.50 -7.30
C THR A 61 -4.49 -17.59 -6.56
N ILE A 62 -5.02 -16.68 -5.76
CA ILE A 62 -4.27 -15.77 -4.91
C ILE A 62 -4.83 -15.89 -3.50
N LEU A 63 -4.04 -16.39 -2.57
CA LEU A 63 -4.44 -16.59 -1.17
C LEU A 63 -3.61 -15.69 -0.26
N LEU A 64 -4.28 -14.88 0.53
CA LEU A 64 -3.70 -14.23 1.70
C LEU A 64 -4.04 -15.10 2.90
N ARG A 65 -3.06 -15.84 3.43
CA ARG A 65 -3.29 -16.98 4.34
C ARG A 65 -4.27 -17.96 3.68
N ASP A 66 -5.48 -18.10 4.22
CA ASP A 66 -6.52 -18.99 3.70
C ASP A 66 -7.65 -18.25 2.97
N GLN A 67 -7.49 -16.94 2.71
CA GLN A 67 -8.52 -16.11 2.10
C GLN A 67 -8.21 -15.81 0.64
N HIS A 68 -9.14 -16.13 -0.25
CA HIS A 68 -9.05 -15.82 -1.66
C HIS A 68 -9.13 -14.31 -1.92
N LEU A 69 -8.17 -13.78 -2.68
CA LEU A 69 -8.12 -12.37 -3.08
C LEU A 69 -8.65 -12.13 -4.49
N GLU A 70 -8.59 -13.14 -5.36
CA GLU A 70 -9.00 -13.00 -6.75
C GLU A 70 -10.47 -12.62 -6.88
N GLY A 71 -10.71 -11.50 -7.54
CA GLY A 71 -12.06 -10.95 -7.74
C GLY A 71 -12.57 -10.05 -6.63
N LEU A 72 -11.84 -9.91 -5.52
CA LEU A 72 -12.15 -8.90 -4.52
C LEU A 72 -11.80 -7.50 -5.02
N PRO A 73 -12.60 -6.48 -4.68
CA PRO A 73 -12.25 -5.10 -4.99
C PRO A 73 -11.00 -4.66 -4.21
N GLY A 74 -10.14 -3.83 -4.82
CA GLY A 74 -8.87 -3.40 -4.22
C GLY A 74 -9.02 -2.74 -2.84
N GLN A 75 -10.14 -2.04 -2.59
CA GLN A 75 -10.43 -1.47 -1.26
C GLN A 75 -10.58 -2.55 -0.18
N GLN A 76 -11.16 -3.70 -0.51
CA GLN A 76 -11.29 -4.82 0.42
C GLN A 76 -9.93 -5.47 0.67
N ILE A 77 -9.15 -5.67 -0.39
CA ILE A 77 -7.78 -6.22 -0.29
C ILE A 77 -6.89 -5.30 0.57
N ALA A 78 -6.99 -3.97 0.39
CA ALA A 78 -6.27 -3.02 1.23
C ALA A 78 -6.68 -3.10 2.71
N ARG A 79 -7.97 -3.31 3.01
CA ARG A 79 -8.46 -3.52 4.38
C ARG A 79 -7.97 -4.84 4.99
N MET A 80 -7.66 -5.83 4.17
CA MET A 80 -7.04 -7.08 4.60
C MET A 80 -5.53 -6.94 4.84
N GLY A 81 -4.98 -5.72 4.67
CA GLY A 81 -3.59 -5.43 4.98
C GLY A 81 -2.62 -5.55 3.79
N VAL A 82 -3.10 -5.72 2.56
CA VAL A 82 -2.25 -5.70 1.36
C VAL A 82 -2.24 -4.30 0.78
N VAL A 83 -1.13 -3.58 0.94
CA VAL A 83 -1.00 -2.17 0.54
C VAL A 83 0.11 -2.03 -0.50
N ARG A 84 -0.05 -1.10 -1.44
CA ARG A 84 0.89 -0.85 -2.54
C ARG A 84 1.23 0.62 -2.68
N THR A 85 2.51 0.92 -2.97
CA THR A 85 2.89 2.19 -3.59
C THR A 85 2.60 2.15 -5.09
N PHE A 86 2.54 3.32 -5.73
CA PHE A 86 2.35 3.41 -7.18
C PHE A 86 3.64 3.90 -7.85
N GLN A 87 3.77 3.62 -9.15
CA GLN A 87 4.91 4.07 -9.94
C GLN A 87 5.05 5.60 -9.93
N HIS A 88 3.92 6.33 -9.95
CA HIS A 88 3.88 7.78 -9.75
C HIS A 88 3.43 8.10 -8.34
N VAL A 89 4.11 9.03 -7.69
CA VAL A 89 3.78 9.48 -6.34
C VAL A 89 2.34 9.98 -6.28
N ARG A 90 1.50 9.30 -5.48
CA ARG A 90 0.08 9.64 -5.31
C ARG A 90 -0.16 10.22 -3.93
N LEU A 91 0.23 11.48 -3.74
CA LEU A 91 -0.05 12.23 -2.52
C LEU A 91 -1.24 13.17 -2.73
N PHE A 92 -1.91 13.50 -1.63
CA PHE A 92 -2.84 14.63 -1.59
C PHE A 92 -2.01 15.92 -1.53
N ARG A 93 -1.72 16.49 -2.69
CA ARG A 93 -0.72 17.54 -2.90
C ARG A 93 -1.02 18.82 -2.13
N GLU A 94 -2.31 19.18 -2.01
CA GLU A 94 -2.79 20.36 -1.31
C GLU A 94 -2.86 20.19 0.21
N MET A 95 -2.81 18.96 0.69
CA MET A 95 -2.77 18.63 2.11
C MET A 95 -1.35 18.73 2.64
N THR A 96 -1.23 18.96 3.93
CA THR A 96 0.04 18.92 4.64
C THR A 96 0.62 17.50 4.70
N VAL A 97 1.89 17.41 5.01
CA VAL A 97 2.63 16.14 5.16
C VAL A 97 1.95 15.24 6.20
N ILE A 98 1.59 15.80 7.37
CA ILE A 98 0.92 15.02 8.42
C ILE A 98 -0.51 14.62 8.04
N GLU A 99 -1.26 15.49 7.37
CA GLU A 99 -2.62 15.18 6.92
C GLU A 99 -2.66 14.02 5.93
N ASN A 100 -1.64 13.88 5.06
CA ASN A 100 -1.51 12.74 4.17
C ASN A 100 -1.47 11.41 4.94
N LEU A 101 -0.80 11.37 6.10
CA LEU A 101 -0.74 10.17 6.94
C LEU A 101 -2.05 9.96 7.72
N LEU A 102 -2.69 11.03 8.17
CA LEU A 102 -3.96 10.96 8.90
C LEU A 102 -5.08 10.42 8.01
N VAL A 103 -5.18 10.90 6.76
CA VAL A 103 -6.17 10.42 5.79
C VAL A 103 -5.98 8.91 5.50
N ALA A 104 -4.74 8.43 5.40
CA ALA A 104 -4.48 7.01 5.19
C ALA A 104 -5.01 6.15 6.35
N GLN A 105 -4.94 6.64 7.59
CA GLN A 105 -5.43 5.95 8.77
C GLN A 105 -6.96 5.98 8.92
N HIS A 106 -7.64 6.89 8.22
CA HIS A 106 -9.10 7.09 8.38
C HIS A 106 -9.91 5.80 8.09
N GLN A 107 -9.44 4.97 7.16
CA GLN A 107 -10.10 3.69 6.87
C GLN A 107 -10.05 2.68 8.03
N GLN A 108 -9.09 2.83 8.94
CA GLN A 108 -8.93 1.97 10.13
C GLN A 108 -9.67 2.52 11.35
N LEU A 109 -10.03 3.81 11.34
CA LEU A 109 -10.82 4.41 12.39
C LEU A 109 -12.25 3.88 12.29
N LYS A 110 -12.59 2.86 13.10
CA LYS A 110 -13.94 2.27 13.23
C LYS A 110 -14.96 3.26 13.83
N THR A 111 -14.66 4.56 13.83
CA THR A 111 -15.53 5.60 14.40
C THR A 111 -16.57 5.98 13.35
N GLY A 112 -17.83 5.63 13.60
CA GLY A 112 -18.96 6.02 12.74
C GLY A 112 -19.10 7.55 12.67
N LEU A 113 -19.75 8.05 11.61
CA LEU A 113 -20.03 9.48 11.37
C LEU A 113 -20.60 10.20 12.61
N PHE A 114 -21.43 9.54 13.39
CA PHE A 114 -22.04 10.10 14.61
C PHE A 114 -21.04 10.33 15.75
N SER A 115 -20.01 9.50 15.90
CA SER A 115 -18.98 9.67 16.94
C SER A 115 -18.05 10.84 16.64
N GLY A 116 -17.83 11.14 15.36
CA GLY A 116 -17.08 12.31 14.89
C GLY A 116 -17.83 13.62 15.15
N LEU A 117 -19.16 13.65 14.93
CA LEU A 117 -19.99 14.83 15.17
C LEU A 117 -20.05 15.18 16.67
N LEU A 118 -20.14 14.18 17.54
CA LEU A 118 -20.29 14.37 19.00
C LEU A 118 -18.94 14.52 19.73
N LYS A 119 -17.79 14.45 19.03
CA LYS A 119 -16.44 14.58 19.59
C LYS A 119 -16.28 13.75 20.90
N THR A 120 -16.76 12.53 20.90
CA THR A 120 -16.75 11.63 22.06
C THR A 120 -15.32 11.42 22.61
N PRO A 121 -15.15 11.10 23.89
CA PRO A 121 -13.82 10.81 24.46
C PRO A 121 -13.07 9.71 23.67
N SER A 122 -13.79 8.68 23.20
CA SER A 122 -13.23 7.63 22.35
C SER A 122 -12.73 8.15 21.00
N PHE A 123 -13.44 9.08 20.38
CA PHE A 123 -13.02 9.73 19.14
C PHE A 123 -11.74 10.56 19.35
N ARG A 124 -11.69 11.37 20.44
CA ARG A 124 -10.50 12.16 20.76
C ARG A 124 -9.28 11.29 21.00
N ARG A 125 -9.45 10.16 21.71
CA ARG A 125 -8.37 9.20 21.96
C ARG A 125 -7.88 8.58 20.65
N ALA A 126 -8.77 8.10 19.80
CA ALA A 126 -8.42 7.54 18.50
C ALA A 126 -7.70 8.57 17.59
N GLN A 127 -8.12 9.83 17.64
CA GLN A 127 -7.48 10.93 16.91
C GLN A 127 -6.06 11.21 17.44
N SER A 128 -5.88 11.24 18.78
CA SER A 128 -4.55 11.39 19.39
C SER A 128 -3.62 10.25 18.98
N GLU A 129 -4.08 9.01 19.10
CA GLU A 129 -3.29 7.83 18.70
C GLU A 129 -2.92 7.84 17.20
N ALA A 130 -3.80 8.36 16.34
CA ALA A 130 -3.51 8.50 14.91
C ALA A 130 -2.45 9.59 14.66
N LEU A 131 -2.51 10.71 15.41
CA LEU A 131 -1.50 11.77 15.35
C LEU A 131 -0.13 11.27 15.83
N ASP A 132 -0.08 10.55 16.94
CA ASP A 132 1.16 10.01 17.51
C ASP A 132 1.81 9.01 16.53
N ARG A 133 1.03 8.13 15.91
CA ARG A 133 1.53 7.23 14.87
C ARG A 133 2.05 8.00 13.65
N ALA A 134 1.33 9.02 13.20
CA ALA A 134 1.76 9.85 12.08
C ALA A 134 3.09 10.57 12.39
N ALA A 135 3.21 11.18 13.58
CA ALA A 135 4.44 11.84 14.02
C ALA A 135 5.62 10.87 14.09
N THR A 136 5.42 9.68 14.68
CA THR A 136 6.44 8.63 14.73
C THR A 136 6.93 8.23 13.33
N TRP A 137 6.02 8.09 12.36
CA TRP A 137 6.43 7.78 10.99
C TRP A 137 7.14 8.94 10.31
N LEU A 138 6.72 10.20 10.56
CA LEU A 138 7.41 11.38 10.03
C LEU A 138 8.84 11.50 10.60
N GLU A 139 9.02 11.21 11.87
CA GLU A 139 10.34 11.17 12.50
C GLU A 139 11.23 10.11 11.84
N ARG A 140 10.73 8.87 11.66
CA ARG A 140 11.46 7.76 11.01
C ARG A 140 11.94 8.08 9.60
N ILE A 141 11.17 8.86 8.84
CA ILE A 141 11.51 9.24 7.47
C ILE A 141 12.22 10.60 7.39
N GLY A 142 12.46 11.27 8.54
CA GLY A 142 13.14 12.57 8.61
C GLY A 142 12.32 13.73 8.07
N LEU A 143 11.00 13.69 8.19
CA LEU A 143 10.08 14.74 7.71
C LEU A 143 9.24 15.38 8.81
N LEU A 144 9.55 15.15 10.09
CA LEU A 144 8.77 15.69 11.21
C LEU A 144 8.74 17.22 11.22
N GLU A 145 9.87 17.88 10.92
CA GLU A 145 9.96 19.36 10.83
C GLU A 145 9.11 19.92 9.69
N HIS A 146 8.76 19.10 8.71
CA HIS A 146 7.93 19.46 7.56
C HIS A 146 6.47 19.05 7.74
N ALA A 147 6.05 18.59 8.93
CA ALA A 147 4.70 18.04 9.18
C ALA A 147 3.57 18.94 8.70
N ASN A 148 3.69 20.26 8.92
CA ASN A 148 2.69 21.26 8.54
C ASN A 148 2.90 21.87 7.14
N ARG A 149 3.93 21.43 6.40
CA ARG A 149 4.19 21.89 5.04
C ARG A 149 3.29 21.15 4.06
N GLN A 150 2.84 21.81 2.99
CA GLN A 150 2.10 21.15 1.91
C GLN A 150 2.98 20.10 1.22
N ALA A 151 2.41 18.93 0.91
CA ALA A 151 3.13 17.84 0.29
C ALA A 151 3.67 18.18 -1.11
N SER A 152 2.99 19.09 -1.85
CA SER A 152 3.46 19.61 -3.14
C SER A 152 4.78 20.36 -3.05
N ASN A 153 5.12 20.94 -1.89
CA ASN A 153 6.32 21.74 -1.68
C ASN A 153 7.54 20.91 -1.22
N LEU A 154 7.39 19.60 -1.12
CA LEU A 154 8.50 18.69 -0.83
C LEU A 154 9.32 18.38 -2.08
N ALA A 155 10.63 18.16 -1.90
CA ALA A 155 11.45 17.56 -2.94
C ALA A 155 10.93 16.17 -3.34
N TYR A 156 11.16 15.73 -4.58
CA TYR A 156 10.63 14.46 -5.09
C TYR A 156 11.01 13.25 -4.20
N GLY A 157 12.25 13.18 -3.72
CA GLY A 157 12.70 12.12 -2.82
C GLY A 157 11.92 12.10 -1.49
N ASP A 158 11.55 13.28 -0.97
CA ASP A 158 10.76 13.42 0.25
C ASP A 158 9.29 13.04 0.01
N GLN A 159 8.75 13.39 -1.15
CA GLN A 159 7.42 12.95 -1.55
C GLN A 159 7.36 11.42 -1.64
N ARG A 160 8.43 10.76 -2.15
CA ARG A 160 8.51 9.29 -2.23
C ARG A 160 8.60 8.68 -0.83
N ARG A 161 9.41 9.25 0.08
CA ARG A 161 9.47 8.81 1.48
C ARG A 161 8.11 8.96 2.17
N LEU A 162 7.41 10.08 1.95
CA LEU A 162 6.08 10.31 2.50
C LEU A 162 5.05 9.30 1.95
N GLU A 163 5.13 8.93 0.67
CA GLU A 163 4.25 7.90 0.09
C GLU A 163 4.44 6.54 0.76
N ILE A 164 5.69 6.13 1.02
CA ILE A 164 5.98 4.89 1.75
C ILE A 164 5.45 4.97 3.19
N ALA A 165 5.71 6.07 3.90
CA ALA A 165 5.20 6.27 5.25
C ALA A 165 3.67 6.24 5.30
N ARG A 166 2.98 6.77 4.29
CA ARG A 166 1.53 6.71 4.16
C ARG A 166 1.00 5.28 4.00
N CYS A 167 1.75 4.40 3.37
CA CYS A 167 1.42 2.99 3.33
C CYS A 167 1.69 2.33 4.69
N MET A 168 2.84 2.62 5.30
CA MET A 168 3.28 1.98 6.54
C MET A 168 2.45 2.38 7.77
N VAL A 169 1.95 3.61 7.82
CA VAL A 169 1.12 4.09 8.95
C VAL A 169 -0.19 3.31 9.08
N THR A 170 -0.63 2.63 8.02
CA THR A 170 -1.79 1.72 8.03
C THR A 170 -1.46 0.35 8.60
N GLN A 171 -0.23 0.09 9.03
CA GLN A 171 0.23 -1.19 9.58
C GLN A 171 -0.10 -2.38 8.65
N PRO A 172 0.37 -2.35 7.39
CA PRO A 172 0.06 -3.40 6.44
C PRO A 172 0.69 -4.74 6.84
N GLU A 173 0.04 -5.84 6.49
CA GLU A 173 0.63 -7.18 6.54
C GLU A 173 1.63 -7.39 5.39
N ILE A 174 1.29 -6.85 4.22
CA ILE A 174 2.14 -6.88 3.01
C ILE A 174 2.23 -5.49 2.42
N LEU A 175 3.46 -5.00 2.25
CA LEU A 175 3.75 -3.79 1.49
C LEU A 175 4.34 -4.17 0.14
N MET A 176 3.68 -3.76 -0.93
CA MET A 176 4.16 -3.92 -2.30
C MET A 176 4.76 -2.61 -2.79
N LEU A 177 6.04 -2.63 -3.16
CA LEU A 177 6.76 -1.47 -3.69
C LEU A 177 6.93 -1.61 -5.20
N ASP A 178 6.29 -0.74 -5.96
CA ASP A 178 6.41 -0.72 -7.42
C ASP A 178 7.49 0.31 -7.83
N GLU A 179 8.63 -0.21 -8.30
CA GLU A 179 9.80 0.59 -8.69
C GLU A 179 10.21 1.65 -7.65
N PRO A 180 10.51 1.27 -6.39
CA PRO A 180 10.71 2.23 -5.29
C PRO A 180 11.90 3.17 -5.51
N ALA A 181 12.87 2.81 -6.34
CA ALA A 181 14.05 3.60 -6.67
C ALA A 181 13.90 4.44 -7.95
N ALA A 182 12.77 4.36 -8.66
CA ALA A 182 12.57 5.12 -9.89
C ALA A 182 12.58 6.63 -9.60
N GLY A 183 13.45 7.36 -10.32
CA GLY A 183 13.59 8.81 -10.18
C GLY A 183 14.43 9.27 -8.97
N LEU A 184 15.02 8.35 -8.21
CA LEU A 184 16.04 8.70 -7.23
C LEU A 184 17.40 8.70 -7.93
N ASN A 185 18.15 9.82 -7.83
CA ASN A 185 19.53 9.86 -8.29
C ASN A 185 20.36 8.91 -7.43
N PRO A 186 21.07 7.92 -8.01
CA PRO A 186 22.08 7.19 -7.27
C PRO A 186 23.17 8.20 -6.86
N LYS A 187 23.42 8.30 -5.55
CA LYS A 187 24.62 8.98 -5.03
C LYS A 187 25.81 8.08 -5.20
#